data_9f97b39e204b791244ec8fbab6345218
#
_entry.id   9f97b39e204b791244ec8fbab6345218
#
_cell.length_a   1.000
_cell.length_b   1.000
_cell.length_c   1.000
_cell.angle_alpha   90.00
_cell.angle_beta   90.00
_cell.angle_gamma   90.00
#
_symmetry.space_group_name_H-M   'P 1'
#
loop_
_entity.id
_entity.type
_entity.pdbx_description
1 polymer ?
#
loop_
_entity_poly.entity_id
_entity_poly.type
_entity_poly.pdbx_seq_one_letter_code
_entity_poly.pdbx_strand_id
1 'polypeptide(L)' 'MSSWSIDRIEEGWAVCEGPDNAVIRLEVSRLPAGAREGDCLFLDGDGRWQVDEQLTRQRREETAKRLRALFGKNFSKDV' A
#
# COMPACT_ATOMS: atom_id res chain seq x y z
N MET A 1 7.73 -11.94 9.23
CA MET A 1 6.79 -12.04 8.09
C MET A 1 7.05 -10.92 7.10
N SER A 2 7.02 -11.24 5.82
CA SER A 2 7.24 -10.25 4.79
C SER A 2 5.97 -9.47 4.51
N SER A 3 6.10 -8.15 4.45
CA SER A 3 5.02 -7.27 4.05
C SER A 3 5.20 -6.87 2.60
N TRP A 4 4.09 -6.80 1.88
CA TRP A 4 4.07 -6.39 0.48
C TRP A 4 3.12 -5.22 0.33
N SER A 5 3.39 -4.32 -0.58
CA SER A 5 2.46 -3.23 -0.86
C SER A 5 2.04 -3.26 -2.31
N ILE A 6 0.77 -3.00 -2.56
CA ILE A 6 0.25 -2.94 -3.92
C ILE A 6 0.67 -1.61 -4.53
N ASP A 7 1.56 -1.66 -5.51
CA ASP A 7 2.01 -0.47 -6.21
C ASP A 7 0.95 0.00 -7.21
N ARG A 8 0.46 -0.93 -8.01
CA ARG A 8 -0.56 -0.64 -9.02
C ARG A 8 -1.30 -1.90 -9.42
N ILE A 9 -2.47 -1.71 -10.00
CA ILE A 9 -3.27 -2.79 -10.53
C ILE A 9 -3.46 -2.51 -12.03
N GLU A 10 -3.02 -3.43 -12.86
CA GLU A 10 -3.10 -3.32 -14.31
C GLU A 10 -3.57 -4.62 -14.93
N GLU A 11 -4.56 -4.54 -15.80
CA GLU A 11 -5.00 -5.67 -16.63
C GLU A 11 -5.22 -6.97 -15.86
N GLY A 12 -5.81 -6.88 -14.67
CA GLY A 12 -6.11 -8.04 -13.86
C GLY A 12 -4.94 -8.54 -13.01
N TRP A 13 -3.83 -7.78 -12.96
CA TRP A 13 -2.67 -8.09 -12.14
C TRP A 13 -2.38 -6.98 -11.15
N ALA A 14 -2.03 -7.37 -9.94
CA ALA A 14 -1.54 -6.44 -8.93
C ALA A 14 -0.02 -6.55 -8.88
N VAL A 15 0.65 -5.43 -9.10
CA VAL A 15 2.11 -5.36 -8.98
C VAL A 15 2.41 -4.97 -7.55
N CYS A 16 3.11 -5.83 -6.83
CA CYS A 16 3.39 -5.64 -5.41
C CYS A 16 4.89 -5.55 -5.15
N GLU A 17 5.26 -4.65 -4.28
CA GLU A 17 6.64 -4.49 -3.85
C GLU A 17 6.80 -5.04 -2.44
N GLY A 18 7.88 -5.76 -2.24
CA GLY A 18 8.20 -6.38 -0.96
C GLY A 18 9.56 -5.98 -0.45
N PRO A 19 10.11 -6.75 0.50
CA PRO A 19 11.41 -6.45 1.07
C PRO A 19 12.52 -6.57 0.01
N ASP A 20 13.59 -5.80 0.22
CA ASP A 20 14.76 -5.81 -0.65
C ASP A 20 14.44 -5.47 -2.11
N ASN A 21 13.47 -4.60 -2.32
CA ASN A 21 13.02 -4.19 -3.65
C ASN A 21 12.47 -5.34 -4.50
N ALA A 22 12.04 -6.42 -3.85
CA ALA A 22 11.41 -7.53 -4.55
C ALA A 22 10.08 -7.07 -5.14
N VAL A 23 9.76 -7.57 -6.33
CA VAL A 23 8.51 -7.26 -7.01
C VAL A 23 7.84 -8.57 -7.39
N ILE A 24 6.56 -8.70 -7.07
CA ILE A 24 5.77 -9.85 -7.49
C ILE A 24 4.50 -9.35 -8.18
N ARG A 25 3.93 -10.22 -8.98
CA ARG A 25 2.64 -9.96 -9.64
C ARG A 25 1.64 -10.98 -9.14
N LEU A 26 0.50 -10.50 -8.67
CA LEU A 26 -0.58 -11.35 -8.17
C LEU A 26 -1.81 -11.15 -9.04
N GLU A 27 -2.48 -12.24 -9.37
CA GLU A 27 -3.78 -12.13 -10.02
C GLU A 27 -4.74 -11.42 -9.07
N VAL A 28 -5.53 -10.51 -9.62
CA VAL A 28 -6.50 -9.76 -8.82
C VAL A 28 -7.46 -10.69 -8.07
N SER A 29 -7.76 -11.85 -8.67
CA SER A 29 -8.62 -12.85 -8.04
C SER A 29 -8.03 -13.42 -6.74
N ARG A 30 -6.74 -13.29 -6.52
CA ARG A 30 -6.08 -13.77 -5.31
C ARG A 30 -6.00 -12.71 -4.22
N LEU A 31 -6.37 -11.48 -4.52
CA LEU A 31 -6.35 -10.40 -3.56
C LEU A 31 -7.54 -10.51 -2.60
N PRO A 32 -7.38 -10.05 -1.35
CA PRO A 32 -8.53 -9.94 -0.46
C PRO A 32 -9.59 -9.02 -1.04
N ALA A 33 -10.84 -9.25 -0.68
CA ALA A 33 -11.93 -8.41 -1.13
C ALA A 33 -11.69 -6.96 -0.71
N GLY A 34 -11.84 -6.04 -1.66
CA GLY A 34 -11.66 -4.62 -1.39
C GLY A 34 -10.22 -4.13 -1.39
N ALA A 35 -9.27 -5.00 -1.66
CA ALA A 35 -7.86 -4.58 -1.75
C ALA A 35 -7.66 -3.66 -2.96
N ARG A 36 -6.84 -2.64 -2.78
CA ARG A 36 -6.61 -1.63 -3.81
C ARG A 36 -5.19 -1.09 -3.71
N GLU A 37 -4.83 -0.25 -4.66
CA GLU A 37 -3.51 0.37 -4.68
C GLU A 37 -3.21 1.09 -3.37
N GLY A 38 -1.98 0.92 -2.90
CA GLY A 38 -1.53 1.50 -1.64
C GLY A 38 -1.74 0.60 -0.43
N ASP A 39 -2.52 -0.47 -0.55
CA ASP A 39 -2.73 -1.39 0.57
C ASP A 39 -1.50 -2.24 0.81
N CYS A 40 -1.25 -2.56 2.06
CA CYS A 40 -0.20 -3.48 2.47
C CYS A 40 -0.79 -4.86 2.66
N LEU A 41 -0.09 -5.86 2.17
CA LEU A 41 -0.54 -7.25 2.20
C LEU A 41 0.45 -8.11 2.94
N PHE A 42 -0.04 -9.19 3.53
CA PHE A 42 0.79 -10.25 4.06
C PHE A 42 0.18 -11.61 3.72
N LEU A 43 1.02 -12.61 3.67
CA LEU A 43 0.57 -13.98 3.43
C LEU A 43 0.36 -14.64 4.78
N ASP A 44 -0.85 -15.13 5.04
CA ASP A 44 -1.16 -15.76 6.31
C ASP A 44 -0.67 -17.22 6.34
N GLY A 45 -0.88 -17.88 7.49
CA GLY A 45 -0.43 -19.26 7.65
C GLY A 45 -1.12 -20.27 6.74
N ASP A 46 -2.27 -19.92 6.19
CA ASP A 46 -3.02 -20.77 5.29
C ASP A 46 -2.67 -20.51 3.82
N GLY A 47 -1.73 -19.62 3.55
CA GLY A 47 -1.34 -19.28 2.20
C GLY A 47 -2.28 -18.29 1.51
N ARG A 48 -3.08 -17.57 2.28
CA ARG A 48 -4.00 -16.57 1.76
C ARG A 48 -3.44 -15.17 1.97
N TRP A 49 -3.70 -14.31 1.01
CA TRP A 49 -3.30 -12.92 1.11
C TRP A 49 -4.32 -12.14 1.93
N GLN A 50 -3.82 -11.36 2.87
CA GLN A 50 -4.63 -10.52 3.76
C GLN A 50 -4.13 -9.09 3.72
N VAL A 51 -5.04 -8.14 3.91
CA VAL A 51 -4.66 -6.74 4.04
C VAL A 51 -4.21 -6.47 5.46
N ASP A 52 -3.02 -5.90 5.62
CA ASP A 52 -2.57 -5.39 6.90
C ASP A 52 -3.13 -3.99 7.09
N GLU A 53 -4.26 -3.88 7.72
CA GLU A 53 -4.96 -2.61 7.88
C GLU A 53 -4.15 -1.62 8.71
N GLN A 54 -3.45 -2.11 9.70
CA GLN A 54 -2.65 -1.27 10.59
C GLN A 54 -1.49 -0.63 9.83
N LEU A 55 -0.75 -1.43 9.08
CA LEU A 55 0.38 -0.94 8.29
C LEU A 55 -0.09 -0.05 7.15
N THR A 56 -1.20 -0.41 6.50
CA THR A 56 -1.80 0.41 5.46
C THR A 56 -2.16 1.79 6.00
N ARG A 57 -2.78 1.83 7.17
CA ARG A 57 -3.16 3.06 7.82
C ARG A 57 -1.95 3.91 8.16
N GLN A 58 -0.91 3.31 8.71
CA GLN A 58 0.33 4.01 9.05
C GLN A 58 0.94 4.65 7.81
N ARG A 59 1.02 3.93 6.71
CA ARG A 59 1.59 4.46 5.48
C ARG A 59 0.79 5.63 4.93
N ARG A 60 -0.53 5.54 4.99
CA ARG A 60 -1.39 6.62 4.53
C ARG A 60 -1.26 7.84 5.42
N GLU A 61 -1.15 7.65 6.72
CA GLU A 61 -0.93 8.74 7.66
C GLU A 61 0.41 9.42 7.42
N GLU A 62 1.46 8.64 7.21
CA GLU A 62 2.78 9.19 6.91
C GLU A 62 2.77 9.98 5.60
N THR A 63 2.12 9.46 4.58
CA THR A 63 1.98 10.15 3.31
C THR A 63 1.18 11.44 3.49
N ALA A 64 0.08 11.39 4.23
CA ALA A 64 -0.74 12.57 4.49
C ALA A 64 0.04 13.62 5.28
N LYS A 65 0.81 13.22 6.28
CA LYS A 65 1.65 14.13 7.05
C LYS A 65 2.71 14.78 6.17
N ARG A 66 3.32 14.00 5.29
CA ARG A 66 4.35 14.50 4.39
C ARG A 66 3.76 15.52 3.40
N LEU A 67 2.62 15.21 2.81
CA LEU A 67 1.93 16.12 1.92
C LEU A 67 1.50 17.38 2.66
N ARG A 68 0.96 17.22 3.87
CA ARG A 68 0.54 18.36 4.68
C ARG A 68 1.71 19.26 5.01
N ALA A 69 2.87 18.69 5.32
CA ALA A 69 4.06 19.48 5.62
C ALA A 69 4.52 20.27 4.39
N LEU A 70 4.43 19.67 3.22
CA LEU A 70 4.81 20.34 1.98
C LEU A 70 3.84 21.43 1.59
N PHE A 71 2.56 21.13 1.60
CA PHE A 71 1.53 22.11 1.20
C PHE A 71 1.23 23.11 2.30
N GLY A 72 1.33 22.68 3.56
CA GLY A 72 1.11 23.56 4.69
C GLY A 72 2.03 24.76 4.73
N LYS A 73 3.29 24.57 4.33
CA LYS A 73 4.23 25.67 4.28
C LYS A 73 3.85 26.72 3.23
N ASN A 74 3.29 26.26 2.12
CA ASN A 74 2.85 27.18 1.08
C ASN A 74 1.58 27.90 1.48
N PHE A 75 0.66 27.20 2.12
CA PHE A 75 -0.61 27.79 2.55
C PHE A 75 -0.42 28.78 3.68
N SER A 76 0.51 28.52 4.57
CA SER A 76 0.73 29.43 5.69
C SER A 76 1.27 30.78 5.26
N LYS A 77 1.86 30.87 4.08
CA LYS A 77 2.33 32.13 3.55
C LYS A 77 1.20 32.99 2.93
N ASP A 78 0.17 32.31 2.50
CA ASP A 78 -0.96 32.97 1.87
C ASP A 78 -2.01 33.43 2.88
N VAL A 79 -1.82 33.06 4.09
CA VAL A 79 -2.71 33.43 5.21
C VAL A 79 -2.05 34.51 6.08
#